data_8dca53fe79078858bc6d70eb8cb3affe
#
_entry.id   8dca53fe79078858bc6d70eb8cb3affe
#
_cell.length_a   1.000
_cell.length_b   1.000
_cell.length_c   1.000
_cell.angle_alpha   90.00
_cell.angle_beta   90.00
_cell.angle_gamma   90.00
#
_symmetry.space_group_name_H-M   'P 1'
#
loop_
_entity.id
_entity.type
_entity.pdbx_description
1 polymer ?
#
loop_
_entity_poly.entity_id
_entity_poly.type
_entity_poly.pdbx_seq_one_letter_code
_entity_poly.pdbx_strand_id
1 'polypeptide(L)'
;MKMNPDKFHLLLSNRKELKINICNETISSSKHEKLLGVTIDSKLSFEEHINNLCKKASQKVNALARLASLMSFDQRKLILNSFITTHFSYCPLVWMFHSRHLNNKINAIHERALRIIYQDYKSSFQELLNKDNSPTVHQRNLQKLVTELFKIKIGEAPEIMNEIFQIEERPYNLRNEVFVKRHNVRTVRYGTEAVSFLAPKIWDLVPEDCKNETDLIAFKEKIKNWIPDSCPCRICKKYVQNLGFL
;
A
#
# COMPACT_ATOMS: atom_id res chain seq x y z
N MET A 1 14.68 5.04 35.67
CA MET A 1 14.48 4.04 34.57
C MET A 1 15.81 3.94 33.84
N LYS A 2 16.46 2.74 33.76
CA LYS A 2 17.71 2.60 32.98
C LYS A 2 17.34 2.39 31.52
N MET A 3 17.93 3.16 30.63
CA MET A 3 17.83 2.97 29.19
C MET A 3 18.57 1.68 28.79
N ASN A 4 17.96 0.86 27.95
CA ASN A 4 18.60 -0.35 27.40
C ASN A 4 19.19 -0.01 26.01
N PRO A 5 20.52 0.03 25.85
CA PRO A 5 21.18 0.38 24.59
C PRO A 5 20.80 -0.54 23.42
N ASP A 6 20.57 -1.84 23.69
CA ASP A 6 20.20 -2.83 22.67
C ASP A 6 18.86 -2.54 21.96
N LYS A 7 18.05 -1.64 22.53
CA LYS A 7 16.77 -1.23 21.95
C LYS A 7 16.84 0.05 21.12
N PHE A 8 18.02 0.66 21.03
CA PHE A 8 18.20 1.85 20.21
C PHE A 8 18.69 1.46 18.82
N HIS A 9 17.99 1.95 17.82
CA HIS A 9 18.32 1.74 16.42
C HIS A 9 18.46 3.08 15.72
N LEU A 10 19.48 3.21 14.89
CA LEU A 10 19.78 4.43 14.15
C LEU A 10 19.63 4.19 12.65
N LEU A 11 18.65 4.84 12.03
CA LEU A 11 18.44 4.82 10.59
C LEU A 11 18.64 6.23 10.02
N LEU A 12 19.49 6.36 9.01
CA LEU A 12 19.75 7.64 8.33
C LEU A 12 19.18 7.63 6.92
N SER A 13 18.50 8.71 6.55
CA SER A 13 17.96 8.90 5.19
C SER A 13 19.03 9.35 4.18
N ASN A 14 20.15 9.89 4.64
CA ASN A 14 21.30 10.22 3.83
C ASN A 14 22.38 9.12 3.96
N ARG A 15 23.20 8.92 2.92
CA ARG A 15 24.16 7.81 2.86
C ARG A 15 25.39 7.94 3.80
N LYS A 16 25.39 8.88 4.75
CA LYS A 16 26.50 9.08 5.69
C LYS A 16 26.34 8.12 6.85
N GLU A 17 27.39 7.39 7.18
CA GLU A 17 27.45 6.61 8.42
C GLU A 17 27.55 7.57 9.60
N LEU A 18 26.75 7.34 10.62
CA LEU A 18 26.80 8.07 11.88
C LEU A 18 26.94 7.06 13.01
N LYS A 19 27.75 7.40 13.99
CA LYS A 19 27.88 6.68 15.25
C LYS A 19 27.46 7.60 16.38
N ILE A 20 26.61 7.12 17.26
CA ILE A 20 26.13 7.85 18.44
C ILE A 20 26.49 7.04 19.67
N ASN A 21 27.06 7.68 20.69
CA ASN A 21 27.33 7.04 21.96
C ASN A 21 26.15 7.26 22.91
N ILE A 22 25.56 6.17 23.38
CA ILE A 22 24.47 6.19 24.38
C ILE A 22 24.84 5.23 25.50
N CYS A 23 24.86 5.74 26.76
CA CYS A 23 25.17 4.92 27.93
C CYS A 23 26.48 4.12 27.81
N ASN A 24 27.56 4.72 27.29
CA ASN A 24 28.88 4.12 27.04
C ASN A 24 28.91 3.04 25.93
N GLU A 25 27.82 2.86 25.17
CA GLU A 25 27.79 2.00 24.02
C GLU A 25 27.70 2.81 22.72
N THR A 26 28.43 2.38 21.69
CA THR A 26 28.44 3.03 20.38
C THR A 26 27.43 2.37 19.46
N ILE A 27 26.37 3.11 19.10
CA ILE A 27 25.35 2.66 18.14
C ILE A 27 25.72 3.20 16.76
N SER A 28 25.90 2.29 15.80
CA SER A 28 26.14 2.64 14.41
C SER A 28 24.83 2.64 13.61
N SER A 29 24.78 3.48 12.56
CA SER A 29 23.63 3.50 11.66
C SER A 29 23.50 2.19 10.89
N SER A 30 22.26 1.72 10.79
CA SER A 30 21.89 0.54 10.00
C SER A 30 21.33 0.93 8.62
N LYS A 31 21.32 -0.02 7.70
CA LYS A 31 20.72 0.17 6.37
C LYS A 31 19.20 -0.02 6.39
N HIS A 32 18.71 -0.80 7.31
CA HIS A 32 17.28 -1.09 7.51
C HIS A 32 16.99 -1.28 8.99
N GLU A 33 15.82 -0.81 9.40
CA GLU A 33 15.30 -0.99 10.74
C GLU A 33 13.86 -1.45 10.72
N LYS A 34 13.49 -2.27 11.71
CA LYS A 34 12.12 -2.77 11.82
C LYS A 34 11.37 -1.97 12.87
N LEU A 35 10.39 -1.18 12.41
CA LEU A 35 9.51 -0.39 13.26
C LEU A 35 8.09 -0.96 13.20
N LEU A 36 7.53 -1.38 14.33
CA LEU A 36 6.17 -1.91 14.43
C LEU A 36 5.83 -2.95 13.34
N GLY A 37 6.78 -3.83 13.02
CA GLY A 37 6.56 -4.88 12.03
C GLY A 37 6.86 -4.50 10.57
N VAL A 38 7.05 -3.21 10.26
CA VAL A 38 7.44 -2.71 8.95
C VAL A 38 8.96 -2.52 8.91
N THR A 39 9.63 -3.09 7.91
CA THR A 39 11.05 -2.84 7.68
C THR A 39 11.22 -1.59 6.85
N ILE A 40 11.87 -0.57 7.42
CA ILE A 40 12.15 0.72 6.80
C ILE A 40 13.60 0.72 6.36
N ASP A 41 13.88 1.06 5.11
CA ASP A 41 15.25 1.23 4.61
C ASP A 41 15.62 2.71 4.48
N SER A 42 16.92 3.01 4.50
CA SER A 42 17.46 4.38 4.43
C SER A 42 17.01 5.16 3.18
N LYS A 43 16.51 4.48 2.16
CA LYS A 43 16.01 5.07 0.92
C LYS A 43 14.48 5.15 0.89
N LEU A 44 13.78 4.67 1.90
CA LEU A 44 12.32 4.53 1.93
C LEU A 44 11.78 3.79 0.69
N SER A 45 12.49 2.74 0.25
CA SER A 45 12.09 1.95 -0.92
C SER A 45 11.13 0.83 -0.56
N PHE A 46 11.15 0.41 0.70
CA PHE A 46 10.41 -0.74 1.24
C PHE A 46 10.70 -2.06 0.50
N GLU A 47 11.80 -2.13 -0.25
CA GLU A 47 12.15 -3.31 -1.04
C GLU A 47 12.36 -4.54 -0.16
N GLU A 48 13.15 -4.39 0.92
CA GLU A 48 13.39 -5.45 1.89
C GLU A 48 12.09 -5.89 2.58
N HIS A 49 11.26 -4.93 2.98
CA HIS A 49 9.96 -5.21 3.58
C HIS A 49 9.07 -6.06 2.65
N ILE A 50 8.90 -5.62 1.40
CA ILE A 50 8.05 -6.31 0.43
C ILE A 50 8.61 -7.68 0.06
N ASN A 51 9.94 -7.81 -0.09
CA ASN A 51 10.56 -9.11 -0.33
C ASN A 51 10.29 -10.09 0.83
N ASN A 52 10.35 -9.62 2.07
CA ASN A 52 10.03 -10.41 3.26
C ASN A 52 8.54 -10.80 3.31
N LEU A 53 7.62 -9.87 2.96
CA LEU A 53 6.20 -10.18 2.84
C LEU A 53 5.95 -11.24 1.76
N CYS A 54 6.56 -11.07 0.59
CA CYS A 54 6.46 -12.03 -0.53
C CYS A 54 6.99 -13.41 -0.14
N LYS A 55 8.12 -13.49 0.58
CA LYS A 55 8.67 -14.74 1.08
C LYS A 55 7.70 -15.46 2.01
N LYS A 56 7.14 -14.74 3.00
CA LYS A 56 6.16 -15.31 3.94
C LYS A 56 4.87 -15.75 3.24
N ALA A 57 4.32 -14.92 2.36
CA ALA A 57 3.12 -15.25 1.60
C ALA A 57 3.35 -16.47 0.69
N SER A 58 4.50 -16.56 -0.01
CA SER A 58 4.86 -17.70 -0.85
C SER A 58 4.96 -19.00 -0.07
N GLN A 59 5.50 -18.98 1.16
CA GLN A 59 5.53 -20.15 2.04
C GLN A 59 4.11 -20.63 2.36
N LYS A 60 3.16 -19.73 2.63
CA LYS A 60 1.76 -20.07 2.88
C LYS A 60 1.06 -20.60 1.62
N VAL A 61 1.34 -20.01 0.45
CA VAL A 61 0.83 -20.52 -0.84
C VAL A 61 1.38 -21.92 -1.12
N ASN A 62 2.65 -22.20 -0.83
CA ASN A 62 3.23 -23.53 -0.98
C ASN A 62 2.58 -24.56 -0.04
N ALA A 63 2.27 -24.17 1.21
CA ALA A 63 1.53 -25.03 2.13
C ALA A 63 0.11 -25.31 1.63
N LEU A 64 -0.59 -24.29 1.17
CA LEU A 64 -1.92 -24.42 0.57
C LEU A 64 -1.89 -25.37 -0.65
N ALA A 65 -0.88 -25.24 -1.53
CA ALA A 65 -0.74 -26.10 -2.71
C ALA A 65 -0.65 -27.58 -2.35
N ARG A 66 0.10 -27.92 -1.29
CA ARG A 66 0.26 -29.32 -0.82
C ARG A 66 -1.02 -29.91 -0.24
N LEU A 67 -1.88 -29.07 0.33
CA LEU A 67 -3.09 -29.52 1.01
C LEU A 67 -4.35 -29.33 0.15
N ALA A 68 -4.24 -28.66 -1.00
CA ALA A 68 -5.38 -28.24 -1.81
C ALA A 68 -6.29 -29.39 -2.26
N SER A 69 -5.71 -30.58 -2.55
CA SER A 69 -6.47 -31.78 -2.93
C SER A 69 -7.34 -32.35 -1.80
N LEU A 70 -6.98 -32.04 -0.54
CA LEU A 70 -7.69 -32.52 0.65
C LEU A 70 -8.73 -31.52 1.16
N MET A 71 -8.81 -30.33 0.53
CA MET A 71 -9.64 -29.21 0.98
C MET A 71 -10.77 -28.90 0.01
N SER A 72 -11.93 -28.52 0.55
CA SER A 72 -13.01 -27.94 -0.24
C SER A 72 -12.61 -26.56 -0.78
N PHE A 73 -13.37 -26.05 -1.75
CA PHE A 73 -13.20 -24.70 -2.30
C PHE A 73 -13.25 -23.64 -1.20
N ASP A 74 -14.24 -23.70 -0.30
CA ASP A 74 -14.43 -22.71 0.76
C ASP A 74 -13.30 -22.71 1.77
N GLN A 75 -12.76 -23.88 2.11
CA GLN A 75 -11.60 -24.00 2.99
C GLN A 75 -10.35 -23.37 2.35
N ARG A 76 -10.09 -23.60 1.06
CA ARG A 76 -8.99 -22.99 0.33
C ARG A 76 -9.15 -21.45 0.29
N LYS A 77 -10.38 -20.98 0.06
CA LYS A 77 -10.69 -19.55 0.04
C LYS A 77 -10.52 -18.90 1.40
N LEU A 78 -10.93 -19.58 2.47
CA LEU A 78 -10.73 -19.12 3.84
C LEU A 78 -9.23 -18.95 4.15
N ILE A 79 -8.39 -19.92 3.76
CA ILE A 79 -6.93 -19.84 3.95
C ILE A 79 -6.32 -18.68 3.16
N LEU A 80 -6.75 -18.43 1.91
CA LEU A 80 -6.30 -17.26 1.16
C LEU A 80 -6.55 -15.98 1.96
N ASN A 81 -7.78 -15.80 2.41
CA ASN A 81 -8.20 -14.56 3.06
C ASN A 81 -7.54 -14.37 4.44
N SER A 82 -7.45 -15.44 5.23
CA SER A 82 -6.97 -15.35 6.62
C SER A 82 -5.45 -15.39 6.75
N PHE A 83 -4.74 -16.12 5.89
CA PHE A 83 -3.31 -16.37 6.06
C PHE A 83 -2.41 -15.80 4.97
N ILE A 84 -2.93 -15.53 3.77
CA ILE A 84 -2.13 -15.03 2.66
C ILE A 84 -2.38 -13.55 2.44
N THR A 85 -3.65 -13.15 2.27
CA THR A 85 -4.02 -11.77 2.00
C THR A 85 -3.66 -10.83 3.16
N THR A 86 -3.73 -11.31 4.40
CA THR A 86 -3.40 -10.55 5.60
C THR A 86 -1.97 -10.02 5.62
N HIS A 87 -1.00 -10.73 5.00
CA HIS A 87 0.37 -10.23 4.88
C HIS A 87 0.44 -8.91 4.10
N PHE A 88 -0.42 -8.72 3.10
CA PHE A 88 -0.46 -7.52 2.27
C PHE A 88 -1.42 -6.45 2.78
N SER A 89 -2.17 -6.73 3.84
CA SER A 89 -3.14 -5.80 4.43
C SER A 89 -2.58 -5.01 5.61
N TYR A 90 -1.38 -5.39 6.11
CA TYR A 90 -0.78 -4.74 7.26
C TYR A 90 -0.05 -3.45 6.85
N CYS A 91 -0.43 -2.32 7.44
CA CYS A 91 0.13 -0.98 7.20
C CYS A 91 0.38 -0.64 5.72
N PRO A 92 -0.55 -0.93 4.78
CA PRO A 92 -0.27 -0.81 3.35
C PRO A 92 0.00 0.64 2.93
N LEU A 93 -0.59 1.64 3.60
CA LEU A 93 -0.42 3.06 3.26
C LEU A 93 1.04 3.52 3.37
N VAL A 94 1.85 2.84 4.17
CA VAL A 94 3.27 3.17 4.35
C VAL A 94 4.11 2.74 3.14
N TRP A 95 3.80 1.60 2.53
CA TRP A 95 4.63 0.97 1.49
C TRP A 95 3.94 0.77 0.14
N MET A 96 2.65 1.11 -0.02
CA MET A 96 1.86 0.80 -1.21
C MET A 96 2.36 1.44 -2.52
N PHE A 97 3.10 2.54 -2.47
CA PHE A 97 3.65 3.20 -3.64
C PHE A 97 5.10 2.77 -3.94
N HIS A 98 5.34 1.47 -3.85
CA HIS A 98 6.60 0.82 -4.19
C HIS A 98 6.81 0.70 -5.72
N SER A 99 7.94 0.12 -6.14
CA SER A 99 8.26 -0.05 -7.55
C SER A 99 7.34 -1.07 -8.26
N ARG A 100 7.14 -0.89 -9.57
CA ARG A 100 6.35 -1.82 -10.40
C ARG A 100 6.87 -3.26 -10.34
N HIS A 101 8.21 -3.42 -10.28
CA HIS A 101 8.82 -4.74 -10.16
C HIS A 101 8.37 -5.47 -8.89
N LEU A 102 8.32 -4.79 -7.75
CA LEU A 102 7.83 -5.36 -6.50
C LEU A 102 6.33 -5.67 -6.55
N ASN A 103 5.54 -4.82 -7.21
CA ASN A 103 4.13 -5.10 -7.43
C ASN A 103 3.90 -6.36 -8.29
N ASN A 104 4.73 -6.57 -9.30
CA ASN A 104 4.66 -7.80 -10.11
C ASN A 104 4.96 -9.05 -9.27
N LYS A 105 5.90 -8.99 -8.30
CA LYS A 105 6.13 -10.09 -7.35
C LYS A 105 4.90 -10.37 -6.49
N ILE A 106 4.24 -9.34 -5.98
CA ILE A 106 3.01 -9.49 -5.19
C ILE A 106 1.91 -10.12 -6.05
N ASN A 107 1.71 -9.62 -7.27
CA ASN A 107 0.69 -10.13 -8.19
C ASN A 107 0.94 -11.59 -8.56
N ALA A 108 2.19 -11.99 -8.80
CA ALA A 108 2.53 -13.39 -9.11
C ALA A 108 2.17 -14.35 -7.95
N ILE A 109 2.32 -13.91 -6.70
CA ILE A 109 1.92 -14.70 -5.53
C ILE A 109 0.39 -14.80 -5.44
N HIS A 110 -0.30 -13.68 -5.67
CA HIS A 110 -1.77 -13.65 -5.66
C HIS A 110 -2.35 -14.52 -6.78
N GLU A 111 -1.83 -14.39 -7.99
CA GLU A 111 -2.21 -15.22 -9.14
C GLU A 111 -2.03 -16.71 -8.83
N ARG A 112 -0.84 -17.09 -8.31
CA ARG A 112 -0.56 -18.48 -7.95
C ARG A 112 -1.53 -19.01 -6.89
N ALA A 113 -1.88 -18.20 -5.90
CA ALA A 113 -2.86 -18.57 -4.89
C ALA A 113 -4.25 -18.80 -5.49
N LEU A 114 -4.71 -17.92 -6.40
CA LEU A 114 -5.97 -18.07 -7.09
C LEU A 114 -6.00 -19.33 -7.98
N ARG A 115 -4.89 -19.61 -8.71
CA ARG A 115 -4.78 -20.86 -9.51
C ARG A 115 -4.98 -22.10 -8.66
N ILE A 116 -4.45 -22.15 -7.46
CA ILE A 116 -4.60 -23.28 -6.54
C ILE A 116 -6.05 -23.38 -6.04
N ILE A 117 -6.69 -22.26 -5.70
CA ILE A 117 -8.05 -22.24 -5.18
C ILE A 117 -9.04 -22.73 -6.23
N TYR A 118 -8.93 -22.18 -7.44
CA TYR A 118 -9.84 -22.51 -8.55
C TYR A 118 -9.43 -23.75 -9.33
N GLN A 119 -8.26 -24.33 -9.04
CA GLN A 119 -7.64 -25.43 -9.80
C GLN A 119 -7.55 -25.11 -11.29
N ASP A 120 -7.32 -23.85 -11.62
CA ASP A 120 -7.31 -23.29 -12.94
C ASP A 120 -5.92 -22.76 -13.30
N TYR A 121 -5.21 -23.50 -14.13
CA TYR A 121 -3.82 -23.19 -14.53
C TYR A 121 -3.73 -22.61 -15.95
N LYS A 122 -4.86 -22.43 -16.63
CA LYS A 122 -4.92 -21.95 -18.02
C LYS A 122 -5.33 -20.48 -18.12
N SER A 123 -6.25 -20.05 -17.27
CA SER A 123 -6.76 -18.68 -17.27
C SER A 123 -5.68 -17.65 -16.95
N SER A 124 -5.81 -16.46 -17.53
CA SER A 124 -4.98 -15.30 -17.20
C SER A 124 -5.25 -14.81 -15.78
N PHE A 125 -4.33 -14.01 -15.22
CA PHE A 125 -4.52 -13.42 -13.89
C PHE A 125 -5.79 -12.56 -13.81
N GLN A 126 -6.10 -11.81 -14.88
CA GLN A 126 -7.30 -10.97 -14.93
C GLN A 126 -8.60 -11.81 -14.92
N GLU A 127 -8.62 -12.91 -15.65
CA GLU A 127 -9.77 -13.84 -15.63
C GLU A 127 -9.95 -14.46 -14.24
N LEU A 128 -8.86 -14.82 -13.57
CA LEU A 128 -8.91 -15.35 -12.20
C LEU A 128 -9.43 -14.32 -11.21
N LEU A 129 -9.02 -13.04 -11.33
CA LEU A 129 -9.53 -11.95 -10.50
C LEU A 129 -11.04 -11.74 -10.75
N ASN A 130 -11.48 -11.76 -12.00
CA ASN A 130 -12.91 -11.65 -12.34
C ASN A 130 -13.71 -12.82 -11.77
N LYS A 131 -13.20 -14.04 -11.89
CA LYS A 131 -13.82 -15.27 -11.34
C LYS A 131 -13.91 -15.22 -9.81
N ASP A 132 -12.91 -14.63 -9.16
CA ASP A 132 -12.85 -14.45 -7.72
C ASP A 132 -13.64 -13.24 -7.23
N ASN A 133 -14.09 -12.38 -8.12
CA ASN A 133 -14.67 -11.07 -7.83
C ASN A 133 -13.79 -10.29 -6.84
N SER A 134 -12.49 -10.31 -7.05
CA SER A 134 -11.53 -9.66 -6.17
C SER A 134 -10.60 -8.71 -6.91
N PRO A 135 -10.29 -7.55 -6.32
CA PRO A 135 -9.30 -6.65 -6.86
C PRO A 135 -7.87 -7.15 -6.60
N THR A 136 -6.90 -6.62 -7.34
CA THR A 136 -5.47 -6.82 -7.04
C THR A 136 -5.11 -6.25 -5.66
N VAL A 137 -3.97 -6.65 -5.11
CA VAL A 137 -3.49 -6.09 -3.83
C VAL A 137 -3.32 -4.57 -3.93
N HIS A 138 -2.79 -4.05 -5.04
CA HIS A 138 -2.66 -2.62 -5.24
C HIS A 138 -4.01 -1.88 -5.26
N GLN A 139 -5.01 -2.40 -5.94
CA GLN A 139 -6.36 -1.83 -5.97
C GLN A 139 -7.01 -1.82 -4.58
N ARG A 140 -6.88 -2.91 -3.80
CA ARG A 140 -7.33 -2.92 -2.38
C ARG A 140 -6.65 -1.84 -1.54
N ASN A 141 -5.36 -1.62 -1.76
CA ASN A 141 -4.63 -0.58 -1.06
C ASN A 141 -5.11 0.84 -1.45
N LEU A 142 -5.48 1.06 -2.72
CA LEU A 142 -6.11 2.30 -3.17
C LEU A 142 -7.49 2.50 -2.51
N GLN A 143 -8.33 1.46 -2.46
CA GLN A 143 -9.62 1.49 -1.76
C GLN A 143 -9.44 1.82 -0.28
N LYS A 144 -8.41 1.25 0.37
CA LYS A 144 -8.08 1.56 1.76
C LYS A 144 -7.63 3.00 1.93
N LEU A 145 -6.78 3.51 1.03
CA LEU A 145 -6.33 4.92 1.06
C LEU A 145 -7.52 5.89 0.99
N VAL A 146 -8.42 5.70 0.03
CA VAL A 146 -9.58 6.60 -0.10
C VAL A 146 -10.55 6.45 1.07
N THR A 147 -10.63 5.26 1.69
CA THR A 147 -11.41 5.06 2.92
C THR A 147 -10.82 5.85 4.09
N GLU A 148 -9.50 5.90 4.24
CA GLU A 148 -8.87 6.70 5.29
C GLU A 148 -9.02 8.21 5.00
N LEU A 149 -8.95 8.64 3.74
CA LEU A 149 -9.25 10.03 3.37
C LEU A 149 -10.72 10.40 3.67
N PHE A 150 -11.65 9.47 3.42
CA PHE A 150 -13.05 9.69 3.77
C PHE A 150 -13.26 9.84 5.29
N LYS A 151 -12.57 9.05 6.12
CA LYS A 151 -12.60 9.21 7.58
C LYS A 151 -12.10 10.59 8.03
N ILE A 152 -11.09 11.13 7.35
CA ILE A 152 -10.62 12.48 7.60
C ILE A 152 -11.74 13.50 7.28
N LYS A 153 -12.42 13.30 6.14
CA LYS A 153 -13.51 14.17 5.69
C LYS A 153 -14.67 14.24 6.70
N ILE A 154 -15.03 13.11 7.30
CA ILE A 154 -16.15 13.04 8.27
C ILE A 154 -15.69 13.23 9.73
N GLY A 155 -14.40 13.54 9.97
CA GLY A 155 -13.89 13.80 11.32
C GLY A 155 -13.65 12.54 12.18
N GLU A 156 -13.65 11.34 11.61
CA GLU A 156 -13.42 10.07 12.32
C GLU A 156 -11.95 9.62 12.30
N ALA A 157 -11.05 10.40 11.72
CA ALA A 157 -9.63 10.08 11.68
C ALA A 157 -8.90 10.66 12.89
N PRO A 158 -7.77 10.04 13.33
CA PRO A 158 -6.88 10.63 14.32
C PRO A 158 -6.33 12.00 13.85
N GLU A 159 -6.14 12.94 14.77
CA GLU A 159 -5.66 14.32 14.47
C GLU A 159 -4.36 14.35 13.65
N ILE A 160 -3.43 13.43 13.90
CA ILE A 160 -2.18 13.32 13.15
C ILE A 160 -2.40 13.15 11.64
N MET A 161 -3.53 12.58 11.23
CA MET A 161 -3.86 12.41 9.80
C MET A 161 -4.17 13.76 9.15
N ASN A 162 -4.70 14.73 9.90
CA ASN A 162 -4.96 16.09 9.41
C ASN A 162 -3.65 16.87 9.18
N GLU A 163 -2.58 16.55 9.92
CA GLU A 163 -1.25 17.11 9.68
C GLU A 163 -0.62 16.56 8.40
N ILE A 164 -0.80 15.26 8.14
CA ILE A 164 -0.27 14.58 6.94
C ILE A 164 -1.05 14.98 5.69
N PHE A 165 -2.37 15.04 5.78
CA PHE A 165 -3.30 15.38 4.71
C PHE A 165 -4.00 16.67 5.06
N GLN A 166 -3.34 17.81 4.83
CA GLN A 166 -3.91 19.12 5.13
C GLN A 166 -5.22 19.31 4.37
N ILE A 167 -6.31 19.51 5.12
CA ILE A 167 -7.62 19.81 4.54
C ILE A 167 -7.59 21.26 4.06
N GLU A 168 -8.09 21.52 2.85
CA GLU A 168 -8.23 22.87 2.33
C GLU A 168 -9.64 23.36 2.58
N GLU A 169 -9.83 24.10 3.68
CA GLU A 169 -11.07 24.85 3.92
C GLU A 169 -11.07 26.08 3.01
N ARG A 170 -11.93 26.09 2.01
CA ARG A 170 -12.14 27.26 1.14
C ARG A 170 -13.43 27.96 1.51
N PRO A 171 -13.39 29.30 1.64
CA PRO A 171 -14.59 30.08 1.96
C PRO A 171 -15.59 30.16 0.79
N TYR A 172 -15.27 29.57 -0.36
CA TYR A 172 -16.10 29.62 -1.56
C TYR A 172 -16.36 28.22 -2.11
N ASN A 173 -17.62 27.91 -2.41
CA ASN A 173 -18.01 26.69 -3.13
C ASN A 173 -17.58 26.80 -4.59
N LEU A 174 -16.41 26.27 -4.93
CA LEU A 174 -16.00 26.09 -6.32
C LEU A 174 -16.57 24.77 -6.86
N ARG A 175 -16.78 24.71 -8.18
CA ARG A 175 -17.28 23.49 -8.87
C ARG A 175 -16.47 22.22 -8.61
N ASN A 176 -15.23 22.37 -8.14
CA ASN A 176 -14.37 21.26 -7.70
C ASN A 176 -13.93 21.55 -6.26
N GLU A 177 -14.53 20.86 -5.29
CA GLU A 177 -14.04 20.85 -3.92
C GLU A 177 -12.67 20.17 -3.87
N VAL A 178 -11.61 20.94 -3.66
CA VAL A 178 -10.29 20.38 -3.32
C VAL A 178 -10.31 20.08 -1.83
N PHE A 179 -10.61 18.83 -1.50
CA PHE A 179 -10.69 18.38 -0.12
C PHE A 179 -9.31 18.31 0.56
N VAL A 180 -8.28 17.84 -0.15
CA VAL A 180 -6.90 17.71 0.39
C VAL A 180 -5.97 18.63 -0.37
N LYS A 181 -5.20 19.45 0.36
CA LYS A 181 -4.24 20.38 -0.20
C LYS A 181 -3.19 19.66 -1.05
N ARG A 182 -2.98 20.17 -2.26
CA ARG A 182 -1.93 19.68 -3.16
C ARG A 182 -0.61 20.37 -2.85
N HIS A 183 0.40 19.59 -2.49
CA HIS A 183 1.74 20.12 -2.21
C HIS A 183 2.57 20.25 -3.49
N ASN A 184 3.30 21.36 -3.63
CA ASN A 184 4.33 21.50 -4.64
C ASN A 184 5.57 20.72 -4.19
N VAL A 185 6.01 19.77 -5.00
CA VAL A 185 7.14 18.90 -4.69
C VAL A 185 8.26 19.07 -5.72
N ARG A 186 9.51 19.08 -5.23
CA ARG A 186 10.70 19.29 -6.06
C ARG A 186 11.44 18.01 -6.44
N THR A 187 11.08 16.89 -5.82
CA THR A 187 11.76 15.60 -6.02
C THR A 187 10.77 14.55 -6.51
N VAL A 188 11.26 13.58 -7.27
CA VAL A 188 10.43 12.47 -7.74
C VAL A 188 10.17 11.48 -6.60
N ARG A 189 11.22 10.91 -6.03
CA ARG A 189 11.11 9.79 -5.07
C ARG A 189 10.46 10.17 -3.75
N TYR A 190 10.88 11.29 -3.15
CA TYR A 190 10.39 11.76 -1.85
C TYR A 190 9.28 12.82 -1.98
N GLY A 191 8.92 13.14 -3.22
CA GLY A 191 7.89 14.12 -3.55
C GLY A 191 6.74 13.48 -4.32
N THR A 192 6.86 13.37 -5.65
CA THR A 192 5.74 12.93 -6.51
C THR A 192 5.28 11.47 -6.27
N GLU A 193 6.08 10.66 -5.59
CA GLU A 193 5.75 9.28 -5.20
C GLU A 193 5.30 9.16 -3.73
N ALA A 194 5.31 10.26 -2.97
CA ALA A 194 4.85 10.27 -1.59
C ALA A 194 3.33 10.13 -1.49
N VAL A 195 2.86 9.48 -0.43
CA VAL A 195 1.41 9.30 -0.15
C VAL A 195 0.71 10.67 -0.08
N SER A 196 1.29 11.64 0.63
CA SER A 196 0.73 12.99 0.77
C SER A 196 0.54 13.73 -0.57
N PHE A 197 1.35 13.40 -1.59
CA PHE A 197 1.21 13.97 -2.93
C PHE A 197 0.23 13.18 -3.82
N LEU A 198 0.22 11.85 -3.69
CA LEU A 198 -0.62 10.98 -4.53
C LEU A 198 -2.06 10.88 -4.02
N ALA A 199 -2.27 10.96 -2.71
CA ALA A 199 -3.57 10.80 -2.10
C ALA A 199 -4.62 11.81 -2.62
N PRO A 200 -4.35 13.14 -2.72
CA PRO A 200 -5.30 14.08 -3.30
C PRO A 200 -5.67 13.73 -4.74
N LYS A 201 -4.69 13.33 -5.54
CA LYS A 201 -4.91 12.97 -6.95
C LYS A 201 -5.72 11.67 -7.11
N ILE A 202 -5.57 10.74 -6.17
CA ILE A 202 -6.35 9.50 -6.15
C ILE A 202 -7.77 9.78 -5.66
N TRP A 203 -7.92 10.70 -4.68
CA TRP A 203 -9.23 11.15 -4.23
C TRP A 203 -10.05 11.80 -5.35
N ASP A 204 -9.41 12.58 -6.23
CA ASP A 204 -10.08 13.19 -7.38
C ASP A 204 -10.70 12.14 -8.34
N LEU A 205 -10.16 10.92 -8.37
CA LEU A 205 -10.66 9.81 -9.20
C LEU A 205 -11.85 9.07 -8.58
N VAL A 206 -12.17 9.35 -7.31
CA VAL A 206 -13.32 8.75 -6.63
C VAL A 206 -14.61 9.35 -7.22
N PRO A 207 -15.62 8.53 -7.56
CA PRO A 207 -16.90 9.03 -8.05
C PRO A 207 -17.58 9.97 -7.08
N GLU A 208 -18.27 10.99 -7.61
CA GLU A 208 -18.94 12.02 -6.79
C GLU A 208 -20.05 11.44 -5.91
N ASP A 209 -20.76 10.42 -6.37
CA ASP A 209 -21.77 9.69 -5.58
C ASP A 209 -21.18 8.99 -4.35
N CYS A 210 -19.89 8.59 -4.42
CA CYS A 210 -19.16 8.08 -3.25
C CYS A 210 -18.70 9.23 -2.35
N LYS A 211 -18.16 10.32 -2.93
CA LYS A 211 -17.65 11.45 -2.14
C LYS A 211 -18.76 12.15 -1.33
N ASN A 212 -20.01 12.14 -1.83
CA ASN A 212 -21.17 12.76 -1.20
C ASN A 212 -21.79 11.92 -0.08
N GLU A 213 -21.25 10.71 0.18
CA GLU A 213 -21.68 9.94 1.34
C GLU A 213 -21.34 10.65 2.66
N THR A 214 -22.17 10.37 3.66
CA THR A 214 -21.98 10.88 5.03
C THR A 214 -21.68 9.78 6.01
N ASP A 215 -21.99 8.53 5.61
CA ASP A 215 -21.76 7.33 6.44
C ASP A 215 -20.58 6.51 5.94
N LEU A 216 -19.71 6.09 6.88
CA LEU A 216 -18.52 5.29 6.57
C LEU A 216 -18.86 3.90 6.03
N ILE A 217 -19.95 3.29 6.50
CA ILE A 217 -20.34 1.94 6.06
C ILE A 217 -20.83 1.99 4.61
N ALA A 218 -21.71 2.95 4.30
CA ALA A 218 -22.20 3.17 2.93
C ALA A 218 -21.06 3.50 1.96
N PHE A 219 -20.11 4.34 2.37
CA PHE A 219 -18.92 4.64 1.60
C PHE A 219 -18.09 3.39 1.31
N LYS A 220 -17.81 2.56 2.32
CA LYS A 220 -17.03 1.32 2.14
C LYS A 220 -17.69 0.34 1.18
N GLU A 221 -19.01 0.18 1.23
CA GLU A 221 -19.73 -0.70 0.30
C GLU A 221 -19.62 -0.20 -1.16
N LYS A 222 -19.74 1.10 -1.40
CA LYS A 222 -19.56 1.69 -2.74
C LYS A 222 -18.12 1.54 -3.24
N ILE A 223 -17.13 1.81 -2.39
CA ILE A 223 -15.71 1.75 -2.74
C ILE A 223 -15.20 0.31 -2.94
N LYS A 224 -15.85 -0.70 -2.39
CA LYS A 224 -15.44 -2.11 -2.48
C LYS A 224 -15.20 -2.59 -3.92
N ASN A 225 -16.00 -2.13 -4.86
CA ASN A 225 -15.90 -2.49 -6.26
C ASN A 225 -15.25 -1.40 -7.13
N TRP A 226 -14.84 -0.28 -6.52
CA TRP A 226 -14.22 0.81 -7.24
C TRP A 226 -12.78 0.48 -7.64
N ILE A 227 -12.50 0.68 -8.92
CA ILE A 227 -11.17 0.57 -9.52
C ILE A 227 -10.96 1.84 -10.34
N PRO A 228 -9.93 2.65 -10.06
CA PRO A 228 -9.67 3.85 -10.83
C PRO A 228 -9.20 3.51 -12.25
N ASP A 229 -9.77 4.17 -13.26
CA ASP A 229 -9.39 4.01 -14.67
C ASP A 229 -7.94 4.44 -14.92
N SER A 230 -7.47 5.45 -14.19
CA SER A 230 -6.12 5.99 -14.31
C SER A 230 -5.55 6.35 -12.94
N CYS A 231 -4.69 5.50 -12.37
CA CYS A 231 -3.97 5.84 -11.16
C CYS A 231 -2.66 6.57 -11.50
N PRO A 232 -2.36 7.72 -10.86
CA PRO A 232 -1.17 8.52 -11.15
C PRO A 232 0.13 7.94 -10.58
N CYS A 233 0.08 6.82 -9.83
CA CYS A 233 1.24 6.23 -9.19
C CYS A 233 2.16 5.50 -10.20
N ARG A 234 3.42 5.28 -9.83
CA ARG A 234 4.42 4.60 -10.68
C ARG A 234 4.11 3.14 -11.00
N ILE A 235 3.26 2.48 -10.22
CA ILE A 235 2.82 1.10 -10.49
C ILE A 235 1.94 1.06 -11.73
N CYS A 236 0.99 2.02 -11.83
CA CYS A 236 -0.05 2.08 -12.85
C CYS A 236 0.36 2.87 -14.09
N LYS A 237 1.25 3.88 -13.94
CA LYS A 237 1.73 4.67 -15.10
C LYS A 237 2.28 3.72 -16.17
N LYS A 238 1.63 3.73 -17.34
CA LYS A 238 2.25 3.17 -18.55
C LYS A 238 3.49 4.00 -18.84
N TYR A 239 4.67 3.38 -18.94
CA TYR A 239 5.82 4.05 -19.49
C TYR A 239 5.45 4.42 -20.95
N VAL A 240 5.25 5.68 -21.20
CA VAL A 240 5.40 6.20 -22.56
C VAL A 240 6.88 6.02 -22.84
N GLN A 241 7.23 4.96 -23.56
CA GLN A 241 8.57 4.79 -24.10
C GLN A 241 8.87 6.05 -24.91
N ASN A 242 9.99 6.68 -24.60
CA ASN A 242 10.54 7.85 -25.23
C ASN A 242 10.20 7.89 -26.72
N LEU A 243 9.26 8.73 -27.09
CA LEU A 243 9.27 9.34 -28.41
C LEU A 243 10.48 10.28 -28.38
N GLY A 244 11.53 9.87 -29.09
CA GLY A 244 12.77 10.59 -29.17
C GLY A 244 12.53 12.07 -29.52
N PHE A 245 13.12 12.92 -28.72
CA PHE A 245 13.44 14.26 -29.17
C PHE A 245 14.72 14.14 -30.00
N LEU A 246 14.57 14.31 -31.35
CA LEU A 246 15.60 14.82 -32.20
C LEU A 246 15.84 16.29 -31.85
#